data_351d257b43b1dc57bfee3be73cd77205
#
_entry.id   351d257b43b1dc57bfee3be73cd77205
#
_cell.length_a   1.000
_cell.length_b   1.000
_cell.length_c   1.000
_cell.angle_alpha   90.00
_cell.angle_beta   90.00
_cell.angle_gamma   90.00
#
_symmetry.space_group_name_H-M   'P 1'
#
loop_
_entity.id
_entity.type
_entity.pdbx_description
1 polymer ?
#
loop_
_entity_poly.entity_id
_entity_poly.type
_entity_poly.pdbx_seq_one_letter_code
_entity_poly.pdbx_strand_id
1 'polypeptide(L)'
;LGLFHLPNRKHKKKIKDTLKEFGMDEFLKRRIGELSGGQQQRVMIARAMISNPRLLILDEPTTGVDATSTKALYDTLYEINTKYKTTIFMITHGRLQDCKGCDRILRMDEGRIEEQ
;
A
#
# COMPACT_ATOMS: atom_id res chain seq x y z
N LEU A 1 20.63 -11.81 0.85
CA LEU A 1 20.89 -10.70 0.32
C LEU A 1 20.39 -9.44 0.99
N GLY A 2 19.17 -8.96 0.78
CA GLY A 2 18.69 -7.75 1.44
C GLY A 2 18.65 -7.82 2.96
N LEU A 3 18.62 -9.01 3.55
CA LEU A 3 18.56 -9.21 4.99
C LEU A 3 19.79 -8.70 5.74
N PHE A 4 20.94 -8.81 5.12
CA PHE A 4 22.21 -8.45 5.72
C PHE A 4 22.82 -7.19 5.13
N HIS A 5 22.11 -6.57 4.21
CA HIS A 5 22.57 -5.38 3.56
C HIS A 5 22.10 -4.15 4.32
N LEU A 6 23.01 -3.47 4.99
CA LEU A 6 22.70 -2.22 5.67
C LEU A 6 22.48 -1.13 4.61
N PRO A 7 21.39 -0.35 4.71
CA PRO A 7 21.15 0.73 3.76
C PRO A 7 22.24 1.79 3.90
N ASN A 8 22.78 2.24 2.76
CA ASN A 8 23.75 3.33 2.74
C ASN A 8 23.02 4.68 2.88
N ARG A 9 23.76 5.77 2.89
CA ARG A 9 23.23 7.13 3.01
C ARG A 9 22.16 7.45 1.95
N LYS A 10 22.40 7.03 0.72
CA LYS A 10 21.49 7.21 -0.41
C LYS A 10 20.15 6.52 -0.15
N HIS A 11 20.20 5.28 0.30
CA HIS A 11 19.01 4.50 0.60
C HIS A 11 18.23 5.09 1.78
N LYS A 12 18.92 5.48 2.84
CA LYS A 12 18.29 6.12 4.00
C LYS A 12 17.56 7.41 3.62
N LYS A 13 18.19 8.24 2.80
CA LYS A 13 17.57 9.46 2.31
C LYS A 13 16.33 9.17 1.47
N LYS A 14 16.42 8.19 0.57
CA LYS A 14 15.30 7.79 -0.27
C LYS A 14 14.12 7.27 0.54
N ILE A 15 14.38 6.47 1.56
CA ILE A 15 13.37 5.97 2.49
C ILE A 15 12.69 7.14 3.20
N LYS A 16 13.47 8.05 3.74
CA LYS A 16 12.96 9.23 4.45
C LYS A 16 12.10 10.10 3.55
N ASP A 17 12.59 10.40 2.36
CA ASP A 17 11.87 11.24 1.40
C ASP A 17 10.56 10.59 0.96
N THR A 18 10.59 9.28 0.71
CA THR A 18 9.38 8.52 0.33
C THR A 18 8.35 8.53 1.46
N LEU A 19 8.76 8.25 2.69
CA LEU A 19 7.84 8.28 3.84
C LEU A 19 7.25 9.67 4.06
N LYS A 20 8.06 10.71 3.91
CA LYS A 20 7.62 12.08 4.02
C LYS A 20 6.56 12.41 2.96
N GLU A 21 6.78 11.96 1.74
CA GLU A 21 5.85 12.16 0.63
C GLU A 21 4.48 11.54 0.90
N PHE A 22 4.45 10.40 1.60
CA PHE A 22 3.21 9.75 2.02
C PHE A 22 2.71 10.19 3.39
N GLY A 23 3.29 11.25 3.97
CA GLY A 23 2.88 11.75 5.28
C GLY A 23 3.20 10.82 6.44
N MET A 24 4.20 9.96 6.28
CA MET A 24 4.56 8.94 7.25
C MET A 24 5.96 9.10 7.84
N ASP A 25 6.57 10.26 7.66
CA ASP A 25 7.90 10.54 8.19
C ASP A 25 7.98 10.45 9.71
N GLU A 26 6.88 10.74 10.40
CA GLU A 26 6.80 10.58 11.86
C GLU A 26 6.96 9.13 12.33
N PHE A 27 6.74 8.15 11.45
CA PHE A 27 6.86 6.73 11.79
C PHE A 27 8.27 6.18 11.65
N LEU A 28 9.19 6.97 11.09
CA LEU A 28 10.59 6.56 10.88
C LEU A 28 11.29 6.08 12.14
N LYS A 29 10.99 6.70 13.27
CA LYS A 29 11.62 6.40 14.54
C LYS A 29 10.85 5.41 15.39
N ARG A 30 9.67 4.99 14.93
CA ARG A 30 8.84 4.03 15.65
C ARG A 30 9.13 2.62 15.20
N ARG A 31 9.08 1.68 16.13
CA ARG A 31 9.10 0.27 15.79
C ARG A 31 7.80 -0.12 15.13
N ILE A 32 7.85 -1.04 14.18
CA ILE A 32 6.66 -1.46 13.44
C ILE A 32 5.57 -2.00 14.38
N GLY A 33 5.94 -2.64 15.47
CA GLY A 33 5.00 -3.13 16.48
C GLY A 33 4.27 -2.03 17.26
N GLU A 34 4.76 -0.79 17.22
CA GLU A 34 4.14 0.37 17.86
C GLU A 34 3.11 1.04 16.96
N LEU A 35 3.02 0.64 15.70
CA LEU A 35 2.11 1.19 14.73
C LEU A 35 0.79 0.42 14.71
N SER A 36 -0.32 1.11 14.45
CA SER A 36 -1.59 0.44 14.21
C SER A 36 -1.51 -0.43 12.96
N GLY A 37 -2.45 -1.36 12.79
CA GLY A 37 -2.50 -2.19 11.60
C GLY A 37 -2.56 -1.40 10.30
N GLY A 38 -3.35 -0.34 10.26
CA GLY A 38 -3.45 0.55 9.11
C GLY A 38 -2.17 1.34 8.85
N GLN A 39 -1.52 1.81 9.91
CA GLN A 39 -0.24 2.50 9.80
C GLN A 39 0.85 1.56 9.29
N GLN A 40 0.88 0.32 9.77
CA GLN A 40 1.81 -0.70 9.27
C GLN A 40 1.63 -0.96 7.78
N GLN A 41 0.39 -1.09 7.33
CA GLN A 41 0.07 -1.30 5.91
C GLN A 41 0.56 -0.13 5.05
N ARG A 42 0.32 1.09 5.49
CA ARG A 42 0.77 2.27 4.75
C ARG A 42 2.30 2.36 4.68
N VAL A 43 2.99 2.03 5.76
CA VAL A 43 4.45 2.00 5.79
C VAL A 43 4.99 0.94 4.83
N MET A 44 4.37 -0.25 4.80
CA MET A 44 4.76 -1.31 3.87
C MET A 44 4.56 -0.90 2.42
N ILE A 45 3.48 -0.22 2.11
CA ILE A 45 3.22 0.31 0.77
C ILE A 45 4.25 1.36 0.38
N ALA A 46 4.54 2.31 1.27
CA ALA A 46 5.56 3.32 1.03
C ALA A 46 6.93 2.68 0.78
N ARG A 47 7.25 1.64 1.54
CA ARG A 47 8.49 0.87 1.37
C ARG A 47 8.55 0.23 -0.02
N ALA A 48 7.45 -0.36 -0.48
CA ALA A 48 7.38 -0.95 -1.81
C ALA A 48 7.56 0.12 -2.91
N MET A 49 7.09 1.33 -2.68
CA MET A 49 7.19 2.43 -3.64
C MET A 49 8.60 3.01 -3.79
N ILE A 50 9.53 2.69 -2.89
CA ILE A 50 10.91 3.16 -2.98
C ILE A 50 11.57 2.74 -4.29
N SER A 51 11.24 1.57 -4.81
CA SER A 51 11.78 1.05 -6.06
C SER A 51 11.07 1.57 -7.32
N ASN A 52 10.09 2.46 -7.17
CA ASN A 52 9.26 2.96 -8.26
C ASN A 52 8.64 1.82 -9.10
N PRO A 53 7.88 0.90 -8.50
CA PRO A 53 7.35 -0.24 -9.23
C PRO A 53 6.30 0.20 -10.24
N ARG A 54 6.18 -0.54 -11.33
CA ARG A 54 5.10 -0.35 -12.31
C ARG A 54 3.83 -1.07 -11.91
N LEU A 55 3.95 -2.08 -11.07
CA LEU A 55 2.84 -2.89 -10.58
C LEU A 55 3.00 -3.10 -9.09
N LEU A 56 1.94 -2.83 -8.35
CA LEU A 56 1.85 -3.08 -6.92
C LEU A 56 0.73 -4.09 -6.69
N ILE A 57 1.06 -5.21 -6.06
CA ILE A 57 0.11 -6.27 -5.76
C ILE A 57 -0.16 -6.27 -4.25
N LEU A 58 -1.43 -6.19 -3.89
CA LEU A 58 -1.88 -6.16 -2.50
C LEU A 58 -2.86 -7.30 -2.26
N ASP A 59 -2.58 -8.13 -1.27
CA ASP A 59 -3.44 -9.24 -0.87
C ASP A 59 -4.10 -8.92 0.46
N GLU A 60 -5.41 -8.73 0.44
CA GLU A 60 -6.23 -8.42 1.63
C GLU A 60 -5.65 -7.26 2.47
N PRO A 61 -5.37 -6.09 1.89
CA PRO A 61 -4.65 -5.04 2.61
C PRO A 61 -5.46 -4.38 3.72
N THR A 62 -6.77 -4.59 3.76
CA THR A 62 -7.65 -3.97 4.77
C THR A 62 -8.07 -4.93 5.87
N THR A 63 -7.60 -6.17 5.87
CA THR A 63 -7.93 -7.15 6.91
C THR A 63 -7.41 -6.67 8.27
N GLY A 64 -8.31 -6.61 9.25
CA GLY A 64 -7.96 -6.15 10.60
C GLY A 64 -7.73 -4.64 10.72
N VAL A 65 -8.09 -3.87 9.71
CA VAL A 65 -7.93 -2.42 9.68
C VAL A 65 -9.30 -1.76 9.91
N ASP A 66 -9.34 -0.73 10.78
CA ASP A 66 -10.57 0.01 11.06
C ASP A 66 -11.02 0.85 9.85
N ALA A 67 -12.26 1.35 9.89
CA ALA A 67 -12.85 2.07 8.76
C ALA A 67 -12.08 3.34 8.38
N THR A 68 -11.61 4.10 9.36
CA THR A 68 -10.85 5.34 9.12
C THR A 68 -9.52 5.05 8.45
N SER A 69 -8.80 4.04 8.96
CA SER A 69 -7.51 3.63 8.40
C SER A 69 -7.67 2.98 7.02
N THR A 70 -8.76 2.25 6.80
CA THR A 70 -9.11 1.68 5.49
C THR A 70 -9.29 2.78 4.46
N LYS A 71 -10.02 3.85 4.82
CA LYS A 71 -10.19 5.00 3.93
C LYS A 71 -8.84 5.65 3.61
N ALA A 72 -8.01 5.87 4.62
CA ALA A 72 -6.68 6.44 4.43
C ALA A 72 -5.81 5.57 3.51
N LEU A 73 -5.93 4.26 3.62
CA LEU A 73 -5.22 3.31 2.75
C LEU A 73 -5.67 3.46 1.30
N TYR A 74 -6.97 3.49 1.05
CA TYR A 74 -7.49 3.68 -0.30
C TYR A 74 -7.11 5.02 -0.90
N ASP A 75 -7.13 6.09 -0.10
CA ASP A 75 -6.69 7.42 -0.53
C ASP A 75 -5.20 7.37 -0.96
N THR A 76 -4.37 6.68 -0.18
CA THR A 76 -2.95 6.49 -0.51
C THR A 76 -2.78 5.70 -1.82
N LEU A 77 -3.54 4.63 -2.02
CA LEU A 77 -3.48 3.83 -3.24
C LEU A 77 -3.93 4.62 -4.46
N TYR A 78 -4.98 5.40 -4.31
CA TYR A 78 -5.44 6.29 -5.38
C TYR A 78 -4.37 7.31 -5.78
N GLU A 79 -3.71 7.91 -4.81
CA GLU A 79 -2.61 8.84 -5.04
C GLU A 79 -1.44 8.16 -5.77
N ILE A 80 -1.07 6.96 -5.34
CA ILE A 80 -0.01 6.18 -6.00
C ILE A 80 -0.37 5.91 -7.46
N ASN A 81 -1.60 5.50 -7.73
CA ASN A 81 -2.05 5.22 -9.08
C ASN A 81 -2.05 6.46 -9.96
N THR A 82 -2.57 7.58 -9.46
CA THR A 82 -2.71 8.81 -10.25
C THR A 82 -1.40 9.56 -10.41
N LYS A 83 -0.62 9.68 -9.34
CA LYS A 83 0.62 10.47 -9.33
C LYS A 83 1.81 9.71 -9.92
N TYR A 84 1.98 8.46 -9.53
CA TYR A 84 3.13 7.66 -9.95
C TYR A 84 2.85 6.76 -11.14
N LYS A 85 1.60 6.71 -11.58
CA LYS A 85 1.18 5.83 -12.69
C LYS A 85 1.46 4.35 -12.44
N THR A 86 1.47 3.96 -11.17
CA THR A 86 1.64 2.58 -10.77
C THR A 86 0.32 1.84 -10.94
N THR A 87 0.35 0.69 -11.61
CA THR A 87 -0.80 -0.19 -11.70
C THR A 87 -0.97 -0.91 -10.38
N ILE A 88 -2.18 -0.89 -9.84
CA ILE A 88 -2.48 -1.54 -8.56
C ILE A 88 -3.41 -2.71 -8.80
N PHE A 89 -2.98 -3.89 -8.36
CA PHE A 89 -3.78 -5.11 -8.37
C PHE A 89 -4.06 -5.50 -6.93
N MET A 90 -5.32 -5.44 -6.55
CA MET A 90 -5.72 -5.70 -5.17
C MET A 90 -6.68 -6.88 -5.09
N ILE A 91 -6.39 -7.79 -4.17
CA ILE A 91 -7.26 -8.93 -3.85
C ILE A 91 -7.95 -8.61 -2.53
N THR A 92 -9.28 -8.69 -2.52
CA THR A 92 -10.06 -8.37 -1.32
C THR A 92 -11.36 -9.17 -1.29
N HIS A 93 -11.86 -9.42 -0.07
CA HIS A 93 -13.21 -9.91 0.17
C HIS A 93 -14.19 -8.77 0.45
N GLY A 94 -13.75 -7.53 0.28
CA GLY A 94 -14.54 -6.33 0.53
C GLY A 94 -15.77 -6.23 -0.37
N ARG A 95 -16.69 -5.36 0.03
CA ARG A 95 -17.88 -5.08 -0.76
C ARG A 95 -17.52 -4.20 -1.95
N LEU A 96 -18.28 -4.34 -3.05
CA LEU A 96 -18.11 -3.51 -4.24
C LEU A 96 -18.13 -2.00 -3.92
N GLN A 97 -18.90 -1.63 -2.90
CA GLN A 97 -19.01 -0.24 -2.45
C GLN A 97 -17.67 0.34 -1.97
N ASP A 98 -16.82 -0.54 -1.44
CA ASP A 98 -15.52 -0.14 -0.90
C ASP A 98 -14.47 0.01 -2.01
N CYS A 99 -14.81 -0.40 -3.22
CA CYS A 99 -13.93 -0.37 -4.39
C CYS A 99 -14.14 0.85 -5.27
N LYS A 100 -14.63 1.95 -4.72
CA LYS A 100 -14.78 3.22 -5.44
C LYS A 100 -13.42 3.70 -5.94
N GLY A 101 -13.39 4.07 -7.21
CA GLY A 101 -12.16 4.54 -7.83
C GLY A 101 -11.36 3.46 -8.53
N CYS A 102 -11.78 2.21 -8.46
CA CYS A 102 -11.18 1.13 -9.24
C CYS A 102 -11.61 1.24 -10.70
N ASP A 103 -10.68 1.11 -11.62
CA ASP A 103 -10.98 1.13 -13.06
C ASP A 103 -11.65 -0.17 -13.52
N ARG A 104 -11.27 -1.29 -12.91
CA ARG A 104 -11.79 -2.61 -13.22
C ARG A 104 -12.01 -3.41 -11.96
N ILE A 105 -13.11 -4.13 -11.91
CA ILE A 105 -13.43 -5.03 -10.81
C ILE A 105 -13.71 -6.41 -11.40
N LEU A 106 -12.96 -7.40 -10.90
CA LEU A 106 -13.12 -8.79 -11.30
C LEU A 106 -13.63 -9.58 -10.10
N ARG A 107 -14.73 -10.28 -10.30
CA ARG A 107 -15.26 -11.18 -9.29
C ARG A 107 -14.79 -12.60 -9.58
N MET A 108 -14.24 -13.25 -8.56
CA MET A 108 -13.87 -14.65 -8.65
C MET A 108 -14.87 -15.49 -7.86
N ASP A 109 -15.44 -16.49 -8.49
CA ASP A 109 -16.39 -17.40 -7.86
C ASP A 109 -16.22 -18.80 -8.48
N GLU A 110 -16.01 -19.80 -7.63
CA GLU A 110 -15.83 -21.20 -8.03
C GLU A 110 -14.84 -21.41 -9.20
N GLY A 111 -13.72 -20.70 -9.15
CA GLY A 111 -12.68 -20.80 -10.18
C GLY A 111 -12.99 -20.03 -11.46
N ARG A 112 -14.08 -19.28 -11.49
CA ARG A 112 -14.47 -18.42 -12.63
C ARG A 112 -14.24 -16.97 -12.30
N ILE A 113 -13.84 -16.20 -13.29
CA ILE A 113 -13.63 -14.76 -13.18
C ILE A 113 -14.60 -14.05 -14.08
N GLU A 114 -15.35 -13.10 -13.52
CA GLU A 114 -16.28 -12.26 -14.24
C GLU A 114 -15.97 -10.79 -13.99
N GLU A 115 -15.93 -10.00 -15.05
CA GLU A 115 -15.77 -8.55 -14.93
C GLU A 115 -17.09 -7.91 -14.56
N GLN A 116 -17.07 -7.07 -13.55
CA GLN A 116 -18.26 -6.35 -13.05
C GLN A 116 -18.45 -4.99 -13.74
#